data_a550dc569018ff3719e046534e28e158
#
_entry.id   a550dc569018ff3719e046534e28e158
#
_cell.length_a   1.000
_cell.length_b   1.000
_cell.length_c   1.000
_cell.angle_alpha   90.00
_cell.angle_beta   90.00
_cell.angle_gamma   90.00
#
_symmetry.space_group_name_H-M   'P 1'
#
loop_
_entity.id
_entity.type
_entity.pdbx_description
1 polymer ?
#
loop_
_entity_poly.entity_id
_entity_poly.type
_entity_poly.pdbx_seq_one_letter_code
_entity_poly.pdbx_strand_id
1 'polypeptide(L)'
;MKDLREQALRRFAEDGRNPIVMTGFSWADSLAKIADEFPDTKFAIIDMVVDKPNVKSVVFKEEEGSYLVGIMAAMASQSKKVGFVGGMDIPLIRKFGCGYVGGAKAAGATEVIQNMT
;
A
#
# COMPACT_ATOMS: atom_id res chain seq x y z
N MET A 1 -13.78 1.83 13.40
CA MET A 1 -12.36 1.42 13.29
C MET A 1 -11.39 2.60 13.19
N LYS A 2 -11.74 3.70 12.50
CA LYS A 2 -10.88 4.90 12.41
C LYS A 2 -10.55 5.48 13.79
N ASP A 3 -11.54 5.60 14.66
CA ASP A 3 -11.35 6.13 16.02
C ASP A 3 -10.43 5.28 16.89
N LEU A 4 -10.43 3.96 16.72
CA LEU A 4 -9.55 3.07 17.49
C LEU A 4 -8.08 3.21 17.10
N ARG A 5 -7.79 3.45 15.81
CA ARG A 5 -6.43 3.70 15.35
C ARG A 5 -5.90 5.02 15.89
N GLU A 6 -6.70 6.06 15.83
CA GLU A 6 -6.35 7.38 16.37
C GLU A 6 -6.09 7.31 17.88
N GLN A 7 -6.97 6.63 18.64
CA GLN A 7 -6.80 6.42 20.08
C GLN A 7 -5.51 5.64 20.40
N ALA A 8 -5.20 4.59 19.62
CA ALA A 8 -4.00 3.79 19.82
C ALA A 8 -2.72 4.62 19.58
N LEU A 9 -2.68 5.41 18.50
CA LEU A 9 -1.54 6.28 18.20
C LEU A 9 -1.36 7.34 19.28
N ARG A 10 -2.45 7.98 19.71
CA ARG A 10 -2.43 8.99 20.77
C ARG A 10 -1.88 8.41 22.07
N ARG A 11 -2.39 7.25 22.48
CA ARG A 11 -1.93 6.58 23.68
C ARG A 11 -0.44 6.28 23.65
N PHE A 12 0.09 5.75 22.53
CA PHE A 12 1.52 5.49 22.41
C PHE A 12 2.36 6.76 22.47
N ALA A 13 1.88 7.86 21.87
CA ALA A 13 2.56 9.14 21.91
C ALA A 13 2.55 9.74 23.34
N GLU A 14 1.40 9.68 24.02
CA GLU A 14 1.26 10.11 25.43
C GLU A 14 2.14 9.30 26.37
N ASP A 15 2.27 7.99 26.13
CA ASP A 15 3.16 7.09 26.88
C ASP A 15 4.67 7.34 26.58
N GLY A 16 4.99 8.31 25.73
CA GLY A 16 6.37 8.67 25.36
C GLY A 16 7.06 7.67 24.44
N ARG A 17 6.30 6.82 23.74
CA ARG A 17 6.88 5.92 22.74
C ARG A 17 7.43 6.72 21.56
N ASN A 18 8.69 6.47 21.21
CA ASN A 18 9.37 7.19 20.14
C ASN A 18 10.58 6.37 19.61
N PRO A 19 10.61 5.95 18.35
CA PRO A 19 9.59 6.17 17.32
C PRO A 19 8.36 5.26 17.46
N ILE A 20 7.25 5.67 16.81
CA ILE A 20 6.06 4.84 16.63
C ILE A 20 5.99 4.40 15.18
N VAL A 21 5.95 3.09 14.94
CA VAL A 21 5.98 2.49 13.60
C VAL A 21 4.65 1.81 13.32
N MET A 22 4.11 2.03 12.13
CA MET A 22 2.88 1.41 11.67
C MET A 22 2.99 0.93 10.24
N THR A 23 2.21 -0.07 9.87
CA THR A 23 2.18 -0.66 8.54
C THR A 23 0.78 -0.61 7.94
N GLY A 24 0.72 -0.27 6.66
CA GLY A 24 -0.51 -0.26 5.89
C GLY A 24 -1.16 1.13 5.75
N PHE A 25 -1.76 1.32 4.61
CA PHE A 25 -2.35 2.60 4.19
C PHE A 25 -3.51 3.08 5.08
N SER A 26 -4.18 2.16 5.77
CA SER A 26 -5.35 2.48 6.59
C SER A 26 -5.07 3.34 7.82
N TRP A 27 -3.79 3.56 8.14
CA TRP A 27 -3.34 4.42 9.23
C TRP A 27 -3.18 5.90 8.81
N ALA A 28 -3.14 6.19 7.51
CA ALA A 28 -2.72 7.49 6.98
C ALA A 28 -3.47 8.68 7.58
N ASP A 29 -4.80 8.63 7.59
CA ASP A 29 -5.62 9.73 8.10
C ASP A 29 -5.43 9.96 9.61
N SER A 30 -5.39 8.86 10.37
CA SER A 30 -5.18 8.91 11.82
C SER A 30 -3.79 9.43 12.16
N LEU A 31 -2.77 8.95 11.42
CA LEU A 31 -1.40 9.41 11.59
C LEU A 31 -1.24 10.88 11.26
N ALA A 32 -1.80 11.36 10.13
CA ALA A 32 -1.70 12.77 9.75
C ALA A 32 -2.18 13.70 10.86
N LYS A 33 -3.28 13.33 11.53
CA LYS A 33 -3.85 14.08 12.64
C LYS A 33 -2.98 14.01 13.90
N ILE A 34 -2.58 12.81 14.31
CA ILE A 34 -1.79 12.62 15.54
C ILE A 34 -0.38 13.21 15.40
N ALA A 35 0.23 13.17 14.21
CA ALA A 35 1.53 13.76 13.97
C ALA A 35 1.54 15.28 14.23
N ASP A 36 0.45 15.97 13.92
CA ASP A 36 0.30 17.41 14.21
C ASP A 36 0.14 17.69 15.72
N GLU A 37 -0.52 16.80 16.44
CA GLU A 37 -0.72 16.93 17.89
C GLU A 37 0.57 16.64 18.69
N PHE A 38 1.46 15.80 18.14
CA PHE A 38 2.71 15.37 18.81
C PHE A 38 3.94 15.65 17.91
N PRO A 39 4.31 16.93 17.72
CA PRO A 39 5.36 17.32 16.79
C PRO A 39 6.77 16.78 17.16
N ASP A 40 7.01 16.48 18.41
CA ASP A 40 8.30 15.97 18.89
C ASP A 40 8.39 14.43 18.80
N THR A 41 7.28 13.74 18.58
CA THR A 41 7.25 12.30 18.40
C THR A 41 7.57 11.96 16.94
N LYS A 42 8.46 10.99 16.73
CA LYS A 42 8.81 10.46 15.40
C LYS A 42 7.92 9.29 15.05
N PHE A 43 7.39 9.32 13.84
CA PHE A 43 6.54 8.27 13.30
C PHE A 43 7.15 7.70 12.03
N ALA A 44 6.88 6.42 11.76
CA ALA A 44 7.15 5.80 10.48
C ALA A 44 5.92 5.04 10.00
N ILE A 45 5.57 5.22 8.72
CA ILE A 45 4.50 4.49 8.07
C ILE A 45 5.04 3.73 6.87
N ILE A 46 4.66 2.46 6.74
CA ILE A 46 5.02 1.58 5.64
C ILE A 46 3.80 1.39 4.74
N ASP A 47 4.02 1.37 3.43
CA ASP A 47 3.01 1.23 2.38
C ASP A 47 2.07 2.44 2.21
N MET A 48 2.48 3.61 2.69
CA MET A 48 1.72 4.84 2.45
C MET A 48 2.63 6.07 2.60
N VAL A 49 2.26 7.16 1.96
CA VAL A 49 2.91 8.47 2.12
C VAL A 49 2.03 9.36 2.98
N VAL A 50 2.61 9.88 4.06
CA VAL A 50 2.02 10.93 4.91
C VAL A 50 3.03 12.06 5.01
N ASP A 51 2.71 13.19 4.39
CA ASP A 51 3.60 14.35 4.31
C ASP A 51 3.51 15.22 5.57
N LYS A 52 4.29 14.83 6.57
CA LYS A 52 4.45 15.55 7.83
C LYS A 52 5.92 15.56 8.25
N PRO A 53 6.41 16.63 8.89
CA PRO A 53 7.84 16.79 9.18
C PRO A 53 8.40 15.73 10.16
N ASN A 54 7.55 15.15 10.99
CA ASN A 54 7.90 14.12 11.97
C ASN A 54 7.49 12.69 11.54
N VAL A 55 7.09 12.51 10.27
CA VAL A 55 6.70 11.21 9.70
C VAL A 55 7.70 10.79 8.62
N LYS A 56 8.26 9.59 8.76
CA LYS A 56 9.00 8.91 7.71
C LYS A 56 8.06 7.94 6.99
N SER A 57 7.85 8.18 5.70
CA SER A 57 7.09 7.29 4.84
C SER A 57 8.01 6.32 4.10
N VAL A 58 7.68 5.04 4.11
CA VAL A 58 8.43 3.98 3.43
C VAL A 58 7.49 3.34 2.40
N VAL A 59 7.84 3.45 1.13
CA VAL A 59 7.09 2.88 0.01
C VAL A 59 8.01 2.03 -0.84
N PHE A 60 7.41 1.15 -1.64
CA PHE A 60 8.11 0.22 -2.51
C PHE A 60 7.73 0.46 -3.97
N LYS A 61 8.43 -0.19 -4.87
CA LYS A 61 8.09 -0.22 -6.29
C LYS A 61 7.18 -1.41 -6.58
N GLU A 62 5.95 -1.34 -6.10
CA GLU A 62 4.96 -2.42 -6.17
C GLU A 62 4.69 -2.84 -7.62
N GLU A 63 4.73 -1.88 -8.55
CA GLU A 63 4.55 -2.11 -9.98
C GLU A 63 5.63 -3.02 -10.58
N GLU A 64 6.89 -2.94 -10.10
CA GLU A 64 7.97 -3.78 -10.59
C GLU A 64 7.79 -5.23 -10.15
N GLY A 65 7.50 -5.46 -8.86
CA GLY A 65 7.21 -6.80 -8.34
C GLY A 65 5.98 -7.42 -9.00
N SER A 66 4.91 -6.65 -9.14
CA SER A 66 3.69 -7.10 -9.81
C SER A 66 3.89 -7.39 -11.30
N TYR A 67 4.76 -6.66 -11.97
CA TYR A 67 5.12 -6.92 -13.37
C TYR A 67 5.71 -8.34 -13.52
N LEU A 68 6.64 -8.72 -12.65
CA LEU A 68 7.20 -10.06 -12.64
C LEU A 68 6.13 -11.12 -12.37
N VAL A 69 5.23 -10.88 -11.43
CA VAL A 69 4.10 -11.79 -11.15
C VAL A 69 3.17 -11.92 -12.36
N GLY A 70 2.90 -10.82 -13.05
CA GLY A 70 2.12 -10.85 -14.30
C GLY A 70 2.74 -11.70 -15.40
N ILE A 71 4.07 -11.61 -15.58
CA ILE A 71 4.83 -12.48 -16.49
C ILE A 71 4.64 -13.94 -16.09
N MET A 72 4.84 -14.28 -14.82
CA MET A 72 4.71 -15.65 -14.31
C MET A 72 3.28 -16.18 -14.53
N ALA A 73 2.27 -15.38 -14.26
CA ALA A 73 0.88 -15.78 -14.47
C ALA A 73 0.58 -16.10 -15.93
N ALA A 74 1.03 -15.25 -16.86
CA ALA A 74 0.84 -15.49 -18.30
C ALA A 74 1.62 -16.71 -18.82
N MET A 75 2.80 -16.94 -18.26
CA MET A 75 3.59 -18.15 -18.61
C MET A 75 2.92 -19.44 -18.10
N ALA A 76 2.36 -19.41 -16.89
CA ALA A 76 1.68 -20.55 -16.28
C ALA A 76 0.29 -20.81 -16.91
N SER A 77 -0.37 -19.80 -17.44
CA SER A 77 -1.71 -19.93 -18.03
C SER A 77 -1.67 -20.63 -19.39
N GLN A 78 -2.36 -21.76 -19.51
CA GLN A 78 -2.52 -22.45 -20.79
C GLN A 78 -3.42 -21.69 -21.74
N SER A 79 -4.50 -21.08 -21.24
CA SER A 79 -5.45 -20.27 -22.04
C SER A 79 -4.93 -18.89 -22.42
N LYS A 80 -3.79 -18.46 -21.82
CA LYS A 80 -3.26 -17.09 -21.93
C LYS A 80 -4.25 -16.01 -21.45
N LYS A 81 -5.18 -16.40 -20.60
CA LYS A 81 -6.10 -15.50 -19.88
C LYS A 81 -5.73 -15.51 -18.40
N VAL A 82 -5.58 -14.31 -17.84
CA VAL A 82 -5.20 -14.12 -16.44
C VAL A 82 -6.06 -13.03 -15.81
N GLY A 83 -6.08 -12.97 -14.49
CA GLY A 83 -6.89 -11.99 -13.77
C GLY A 83 -6.14 -11.35 -12.61
N PHE A 84 -6.52 -10.14 -12.28
CA PHE A 84 -6.09 -9.40 -11.11
C PHE A 84 -7.31 -8.95 -10.31
N VAL A 85 -7.33 -9.27 -9.02
CA VAL A 85 -8.36 -8.80 -8.09
C VAL A 85 -7.71 -7.88 -7.07
N GLY A 86 -8.09 -6.62 -7.09
CA GLY A 86 -7.66 -5.63 -6.10
C GLY A 86 -8.68 -5.50 -4.97
N GLY A 87 -8.20 -5.43 -3.73
CA GLY A 87 -9.08 -5.36 -2.55
C GLY A 87 -9.73 -3.98 -2.35
N MET A 88 -9.26 -2.95 -3.05
CA MET A 88 -9.77 -1.59 -2.93
C MET A 88 -9.28 -0.74 -4.11
N ASP A 89 -10.12 0.15 -4.62
CA ASP A 89 -9.75 1.03 -5.73
C ASP A 89 -9.03 2.30 -5.23
N ILE A 90 -7.76 2.14 -4.84
CA ILE A 90 -6.87 3.23 -4.40
C ILE A 90 -5.58 3.23 -5.21
N PRO A 91 -4.83 4.35 -5.25
CA PRO A 91 -3.61 4.47 -6.05
C PRO A 91 -2.58 3.36 -5.79
N LEU A 92 -2.40 2.95 -4.53
CA LEU A 92 -1.49 1.86 -4.15
C LEU A 92 -1.88 0.54 -4.85
N ILE A 93 -3.15 0.15 -4.79
CA ILE A 93 -3.63 -1.10 -5.39
C ILE A 93 -3.61 -1.02 -6.92
N ARG A 94 -3.88 0.16 -7.48
CA ARG A 94 -3.74 0.39 -8.93
C ARG A 94 -2.31 0.20 -9.42
N LYS A 95 -1.29 0.56 -8.63
CA LYS A 95 0.13 0.30 -8.96
C LYS A 95 0.40 -1.19 -9.12
N PHE A 96 -0.10 -2.03 -8.21
CA PHE A 96 -0.03 -3.49 -8.34
C PHE A 96 -0.71 -3.97 -9.63
N GLY A 97 -1.95 -3.52 -9.87
CA GLY A 97 -2.71 -3.89 -11.06
C GLY A 97 -2.02 -3.48 -12.37
N CYS A 98 -1.53 -2.25 -12.45
CA CYS A 98 -0.81 -1.75 -13.63
C CYS A 98 0.45 -2.58 -13.94
N GLY A 99 1.25 -2.87 -12.92
CA GLY A 99 2.42 -3.73 -13.06
C GLY A 99 2.06 -5.12 -13.56
N TYR A 100 1.09 -5.75 -12.89
CA TYR A 100 0.62 -7.08 -13.27
C TYR A 100 0.13 -7.17 -14.71
N VAL A 101 -0.72 -6.23 -15.13
CA VAL A 101 -1.23 -6.19 -16.51
C VAL A 101 -0.10 -6.00 -17.51
N GLY A 102 0.83 -5.08 -17.23
CA GLY A 102 2.00 -4.84 -18.09
C GLY A 102 2.83 -6.10 -18.28
N GLY A 103 3.15 -6.79 -17.20
CA GLY A 103 3.91 -8.03 -17.21
C GLY A 103 3.20 -9.17 -17.93
N ALA A 104 1.91 -9.35 -17.65
CA ALA A 104 1.09 -10.38 -18.30
C ALA A 104 1.01 -10.17 -19.82
N LYS A 105 0.78 -8.94 -20.27
CA LYS A 105 0.76 -8.62 -21.70
C LYS A 105 2.12 -8.83 -22.35
N ALA A 106 3.20 -8.41 -21.70
CA ALA A 106 4.55 -8.60 -22.21
C ALA A 106 4.90 -10.08 -22.39
N ALA A 107 4.34 -10.98 -21.57
CA ALA A 107 4.52 -12.42 -21.63
C ALA A 107 3.47 -13.14 -22.52
N GLY A 108 2.67 -12.40 -23.28
CA GLY A 108 1.76 -12.96 -24.29
C GLY A 108 0.36 -13.30 -23.77
N ALA A 109 -0.07 -12.73 -22.64
CA ALA A 109 -1.48 -12.85 -22.23
C ALA A 109 -2.39 -12.20 -23.28
N THR A 110 -3.41 -12.92 -23.73
CA THR A 110 -4.39 -12.46 -24.71
C THR A 110 -5.54 -11.70 -24.04
N GLU A 111 -5.79 -11.98 -22.76
CA GLU A 111 -6.81 -11.32 -21.97
C GLU A 111 -6.32 -11.16 -20.54
N VAL A 112 -6.48 -9.95 -20.00
CA VAL A 112 -6.20 -9.65 -18.59
C VAL A 112 -7.43 -8.99 -18.00
N ILE A 113 -8.12 -9.70 -17.13
CA ILE A 113 -9.32 -9.20 -16.43
C ILE A 113 -8.87 -8.52 -15.15
N GLN A 114 -9.36 -7.31 -14.91
CA GLN A 114 -9.14 -6.60 -13.66
C GLN A 114 -10.47 -6.36 -12.95
N ASN A 115 -10.50 -6.60 -11.66
CA ASN A 115 -11.62 -6.29 -10.81
C ASN A 115 -11.13 -5.65 -9.51
N MET A 116 -11.84 -4.61 -9.07
CA MET A 116 -11.62 -3.95 -7.78
C MET A 116 -12.86 -4.16 -6.91
N THR A 117 -12.68 -4.60 -5.70
CA THR A 117 -13.78 -4.83 -4.75
C THR A 117 -14.13 -3.55 -3.97
#